data_067db0ce16738ef617559ef8ce16728f
#
_entry.id   067db0ce16738ef617559ef8ce16728f
#
_cell.length_a   1.000
_cell.length_b   1.000
_cell.length_c   1.000
_cell.angle_alpha   90.00
_cell.angle_beta   90.00
_cell.angle_gamma   90.00
#
_symmetry.space_group_name_H-M   'P 1'
#
loop_
_entity.id
_entity.type
_entity.pdbx_description
1 polymer ?
#
loop_
_entity_poly.entity_id
_entity_poly.type
_entity_poly.pdbx_seq_one_letter_code
_entity_poly.pdbx_strand_id
1 'polypeptide(L)'
;MRHKMGYKKLNRTSEHRKALIKNMLNSLIKYEQITTTLPKAKVLKPQADKIITLGKKDTLSNTKTLISKLQDIKSTNKVKKTLSKRYENRKGGYTRIIKAGFRYGDNAPMAVIEFVDRDVEAKRVDKKKKDPVKDQKKVAPKEATA
;
A
#
# COMPACT_ATOMS: atom_id res chain seq x y z
N MET A 1 -29.86 20.73 1.16
CA MET A 1 -29.78 20.34 -0.27
C MET A 1 -28.59 19.41 -0.51
N ARG A 2 -28.77 18.26 -1.13
CA ARG A 2 -27.64 17.33 -1.45
C ARG A 2 -27.12 17.68 -2.84
N HIS A 3 -25.99 18.36 -2.93
CA HIS A 3 -25.39 18.77 -4.20
C HIS A 3 -24.66 17.64 -4.94
N LYS A 4 -25.09 16.38 -4.82
CA LYS A 4 -24.44 15.18 -5.42
C LYS A 4 -22.93 15.05 -5.11
N MET A 5 -22.44 15.66 -4.00
CA MET A 5 -21.05 15.62 -3.61
C MET A 5 -20.73 14.26 -2.97
N GLY A 6 -20.14 13.37 -3.74
CA GLY A 6 -19.76 12.03 -3.29
C GLY A 6 -18.45 11.97 -2.48
N TYR A 7 -17.74 13.10 -2.28
CA TYR A 7 -16.47 13.12 -1.56
C TYR A 7 -16.62 13.58 -0.10
N LYS A 8 -15.83 12.98 0.76
CA LYS A 8 -15.74 13.38 2.17
C LYS A 8 -14.57 14.36 2.36
N LYS A 9 -14.82 15.51 2.96
CA LYS A 9 -13.77 16.52 3.24
C LYS A 9 -12.77 16.04 4.30
N LEU A 10 -13.11 15.06 5.15
CA LEU A 10 -12.28 14.54 6.26
C LEU A 10 -11.83 15.64 7.26
N ASN A 11 -12.57 16.72 7.35
CA ASN A 11 -12.24 17.90 8.18
C ASN A 11 -10.81 18.43 7.90
N ARG A 12 -10.44 18.56 6.60
CA ARG A 12 -9.11 18.97 6.14
C ARG A 12 -9.19 19.96 4.99
N THR A 13 -8.20 20.86 4.90
CA THR A 13 -8.01 21.73 3.73
C THR A 13 -7.78 20.87 2.46
N SER A 14 -7.93 21.48 1.30
CA SER A 14 -7.78 20.78 0.02
C SER A 14 -6.41 20.14 -0.15
N GLU A 15 -5.36 20.92 0.12
CA GLU A 15 -3.96 20.47 0.00
C GLU A 15 -3.63 19.37 1.00
N HIS A 16 -4.00 19.55 2.26
CA HIS A 16 -3.78 18.56 3.31
C HIS A 16 -4.52 17.24 3.01
N ARG A 17 -5.72 17.30 2.42
CA ARG A 17 -6.46 16.11 1.98
C ARG A 17 -5.78 15.40 0.81
N LYS A 18 -5.27 16.15 -0.19
CA LYS A 18 -4.49 15.59 -1.30
C LYS A 18 -3.23 14.89 -0.80
N ALA A 19 -2.47 15.53 0.09
CA ALA A 19 -1.27 14.95 0.69
C ALA A 19 -1.58 13.69 1.51
N LEU A 20 -2.64 13.69 2.33
CA LEU A 20 -3.08 12.52 3.07
C LEU A 20 -3.38 11.33 2.13
N ILE A 21 -4.19 11.55 1.10
CA ILE A 21 -4.57 10.49 0.15
C ILE A 21 -3.34 9.96 -0.56
N LYS A 22 -2.43 10.83 -1.03
CA LYS A 22 -1.17 10.44 -1.68
C LYS A 22 -0.34 9.53 -0.77
N ASN A 23 -0.10 9.93 0.48
CA ASN A 23 0.69 9.15 1.42
C ASN A 23 0.04 7.80 1.74
N MET A 24 -1.29 7.77 1.92
CA MET A 24 -2.02 6.51 2.13
C MET A 24 -1.99 5.60 0.91
N LEU A 25 -2.04 6.14 -0.31
CA LEU A 25 -1.90 5.37 -1.55
C LEU A 25 -0.51 4.73 -1.66
N ASN A 26 0.55 5.51 -1.41
CA ASN A 26 1.92 4.99 -1.41
C ASN A 26 2.09 3.87 -0.38
N SER A 27 1.56 4.05 0.84
CA SER A 27 1.58 3.02 1.87
C SER A 27 0.79 1.77 1.46
N LEU A 28 -0.40 1.94 0.87
CA LEU A 28 -1.20 0.82 0.38
C LEU A 28 -0.49 0.06 -0.75
N ILE A 29 0.13 0.76 -1.69
CA ILE A 29 0.90 0.14 -2.77
C ILE A 29 2.12 -0.61 -2.22
N LYS A 30 2.83 -0.01 -1.24
CA LYS A 30 4.02 -0.60 -0.64
C LYS A 30 3.70 -1.89 0.12
N TYR A 31 2.75 -1.84 1.05
CA TYR A 31 2.45 -2.91 2.00
C TYR A 31 1.28 -3.81 1.60
N GLU A 32 0.55 -3.44 0.56
CA GLU A 32 -0.65 -4.11 0.04
C GLU A 32 -1.81 -4.26 1.05
N GLN A 33 -1.61 -3.89 2.30
CA GLN A 33 -2.62 -3.85 3.36
C GLN A 33 -2.27 -2.76 4.38
N ILE A 34 -3.23 -1.89 4.72
CA ILE A 34 -3.08 -0.89 5.76
C ILE A 34 -4.31 -0.83 6.66
N THR A 35 -4.11 -0.49 7.94
CA THR A 35 -5.17 -0.26 8.91
C THR A 35 -5.38 1.24 9.06
N THR A 36 -6.64 1.70 8.96
CA THR A 36 -7.00 3.11 9.06
C THR A 36 -8.44 3.27 9.55
N THR A 37 -8.91 4.52 9.71
CA THR A 37 -10.32 4.73 10.05
C THR A 37 -11.23 4.48 8.84
N LEU A 38 -12.44 3.98 9.10
CA LEU A 38 -13.41 3.63 8.06
C LEU A 38 -13.72 4.79 7.06
N PRO A 39 -13.89 6.07 7.51
CA PRO A 39 -14.08 7.17 6.56
C PRO A 39 -12.91 7.39 5.62
N LYS A 40 -11.65 7.26 6.11
CA LYS A 40 -10.44 7.38 5.28
C LYS A 40 -10.34 6.23 4.27
N ALA A 41 -10.60 4.98 4.71
CA ALA A 41 -10.61 3.82 3.82
C ALA A 41 -11.64 3.98 2.67
N LYS A 42 -12.84 4.49 2.99
CA LYS A 42 -13.89 4.74 1.97
C LYS A 42 -13.50 5.79 0.93
N VAL A 43 -12.69 6.79 1.30
CA VAL A 43 -12.17 7.80 0.36
C VAL A 43 -10.99 7.25 -0.44
N LEU A 44 -10.16 6.40 0.17
CA LEU A 44 -8.98 5.83 -0.46
C LEU A 44 -9.32 4.81 -1.56
N LYS A 45 -10.34 3.96 -1.33
CA LYS A 45 -10.75 2.88 -2.22
C LYS A 45 -10.91 3.33 -3.69
N PRO A 46 -11.76 4.31 -4.03
CA PRO A 46 -11.93 4.74 -5.42
C PRO A 46 -10.66 5.35 -6.03
N GLN A 47 -9.79 5.95 -5.22
CA GLN A 47 -8.52 6.49 -5.71
C GLN A 47 -7.52 5.37 -6.04
N ALA A 48 -7.46 4.34 -5.20
CA ALA A 48 -6.63 3.15 -5.45
C ALA A 48 -7.08 2.43 -6.74
N ASP A 49 -8.39 2.24 -6.90
CA ASP A 49 -8.94 1.60 -8.10
C ASP A 49 -8.60 2.39 -9.38
N LYS A 50 -8.70 3.72 -9.34
CA LYS A 50 -8.31 4.58 -10.47
C LYS A 50 -6.82 4.47 -10.82
N ILE A 51 -5.94 4.37 -9.83
CA ILE A 51 -4.49 4.24 -10.04
C ILE A 51 -4.16 2.91 -10.73
N ILE A 52 -4.77 1.80 -10.29
CA ILE A 52 -4.55 0.50 -10.93
C ILE A 52 -5.07 0.51 -12.37
N THR A 53 -6.25 1.08 -12.61
CA THR A 53 -6.81 1.18 -13.97
C THR A 53 -5.91 1.99 -14.90
N LEU A 54 -5.31 3.10 -14.41
CA LEU A 54 -4.33 3.87 -15.17
C LEU A 54 -3.05 3.08 -15.44
N GLY A 55 -2.61 2.28 -14.45
CA GLY A 55 -1.40 1.45 -14.57
C GLY A 55 -1.50 0.34 -15.62
N LYS A 56 -2.69 -0.17 -15.91
CA LYS A 56 -2.91 -1.23 -16.89
C LYS A 56 -2.56 -0.83 -18.33
N LYS A 57 -2.77 0.44 -18.67
CA LYS A 57 -2.40 0.95 -19.99
C LYS A 57 -1.02 1.57 -19.92
N ASP A 58 -0.01 0.87 -20.45
CA ASP A 58 1.38 1.33 -20.43
C ASP A 58 1.65 2.39 -21.52
N THR A 59 1.03 3.56 -21.35
CA THR A 59 1.30 4.73 -22.17
C THR A 59 2.16 5.74 -21.41
N LEU A 60 2.95 6.53 -22.13
CA LEU A 60 3.76 7.59 -21.54
C LEU A 60 2.89 8.61 -20.77
N SER A 61 1.72 8.96 -21.31
CA SER A 61 0.76 9.85 -20.68
C SER A 61 0.29 9.32 -19.32
N ASN A 62 -0.11 8.03 -19.27
CA ASN A 62 -0.53 7.40 -18.02
C ASN A 62 0.61 7.32 -16.99
N THR A 63 1.84 7.06 -17.45
CA THR A 63 3.03 7.08 -16.59
C THR A 63 3.27 8.44 -15.97
N LYS A 64 3.22 9.53 -16.76
CA LYS A 64 3.30 10.90 -16.24
C LYS A 64 2.19 11.20 -15.22
N THR A 65 0.96 10.77 -15.50
CA THR A 65 -0.19 10.94 -14.59
C THR A 65 -0.01 10.16 -13.28
N LEU A 66 0.51 8.94 -13.32
CA LEU A 66 0.81 8.14 -12.12
C LEU A 66 1.89 8.80 -11.26
N ILE A 67 2.99 9.26 -11.88
CA ILE A 67 4.07 9.97 -11.18
C ILE A 67 3.54 11.24 -10.53
N SER A 68 2.74 12.03 -11.24
CA SER A 68 2.12 13.25 -10.70
C SER A 68 1.24 12.98 -9.48
N LYS A 69 0.46 11.88 -9.50
CA LYS A 69 -0.46 11.53 -8.41
C LYS A 69 0.24 10.89 -7.20
N LEU A 70 1.24 10.04 -7.42
CA LEU A 70 1.93 9.30 -6.36
C LEU A 70 3.15 10.05 -5.84
N GLN A 71 3.84 10.81 -6.70
CA GLN A 71 5.11 11.51 -6.41
C GLN A 71 6.17 10.56 -5.81
N ASP A 72 6.07 9.27 -6.13
CA ASP A 72 7.02 8.23 -5.73
C ASP A 72 7.25 7.27 -6.89
N ILE A 73 8.51 7.20 -7.34
CA ILE A 73 8.93 6.37 -8.47
C ILE A 73 8.81 4.87 -8.12
N LYS A 74 9.14 4.49 -6.86
CA LYS A 74 9.09 3.09 -6.42
C LYS A 74 7.65 2.56 -6.45
N SER A 75 6.70 3.31 -5.91
CA SER A 75 5.27 2.99 -5.94
C SER A 75 4.75 2.95 -7.37
N THR A 76 5.13 3.90 -8.22
CA THR A 76 4.74 3.92 -9.64
C THR A 76 5.22 2.66 -10.37
N ASN A 77 6.47 2.27 -10.18
CA ASN A 77 7.04 1.06 -10.78
C ASN A 77 6.33 -0.21 -10.29
N LYS A 78 5.99 -0.30 -8.99
CA LYS A 78 5.21 -1.44 -8.44
C LYS A 78 3.82 -1.51 -9.07
N VAL A 79 3.14 -0.38 -9.26
CA VAL A 79 1.84 -0.34 -9.93
C VAL A 79 1.97 -0.85 -11.37
N LYS A 80 2.93 -0.36 -12.16
CA LYS A 80 3.10 -0.74 -13.57
C LYS A 80 3.55 -2.19 -13.77
N LYS A 81 4.57 -2.63 -13.01
CA LYS A 81 5.22 -3.93 -13.23
C LYS A 81 4.50 -5.09 -12.55
N THR A 82 3.94 -4.86 -11.36
CA THR A 82 3.37 -5.93 -10.52
C THR A 82 1.86 -5.90 -10.48
N LEU A 83 1.27 -4.78 -10.00
CA LEU A 83 -0.18 -4.72 -9.78
C LEU A 83 -0.97 -4.72 -11.07
N SER A 84 -0.48 -4.05 -12.12
CA SER A 84 -1.17 -4.02 -13.43
C SER A 84 -1.30 -5.41 -14.04
N LYS A 85 -0.23 -6.21 -13.99
CA LYS A 85 -0.24 -7.59 -14.47
C LYS A 85 -1.15 -8.48 -13.64
N ARG A 86 -1.09 -8.34 -12.29
CA ARG A 86 -1.93 -9.11 -11.36
C ARG A 86 -3.42 -8.91 -11.61
N TYR A 87 -3.82 -7.70 -11.96
CA TYR A 87 -5.23 -7.34 -12.16
C TYR A 87 -5.66 -7.20 -13.63
N GLU A 88 -4.87 -7.68 -14.58
CA GLU A 88 -5.13 -7.51 -16.01
C GLU A 88 -6.56 -7.93 -16.40
N ASN A 89 -7.01 -9.09 -15.96
CA ASN A 89 -8.31 -9.65 -16.26
C ASN A 89 -9.48 -9.06 -15.43
N ARG A 90 -9.18 -8.28 -14.39
CA ARG A 90 -10.22 -7.72 -13.50
C ARG A 90 -10.60 -6.32 -13.95
N LYS A 91 -11.89 -6.07 -14.24
CA LYS A 91 -12.37 -4.77 -14.76
C LYS A 91 -12.53 -3.67 -13.69
N GLY A 92 -12.38 -3.98 -12.38
CA GLY A 92 -12.52 -3.02 -11.28
C GLY A 92 -12.62 -3.71 -9.92
N GLY A 93 -12.76 -2.94 -8.82
CA GLY A 93 -12.88 -3.49 -7.48
C GLY A 93 -11.61 -4.21 -7.02
N TYR A 94 -10.45 -3.58 -7.23
CA TYR A 94 -9.14 -4.17 -6.89
C TYR A 94 -8.86 -4.16 -5.39
N THR A 95 -9.62 -3.37 -4.63
CA THR A 95 -9.46 -3.22 -3.19
C THR A 95 -10.71 -3.58 -2.44
N ARG A 96 -10.55 -4.15 -1.25
CA ARG A 96 -11.65 -4.43 -0.30
C ARG A 96 -11.39 -3.72 1.03
N ILE A 97 -12.47 -3.45 1.76
CA ILE A 97 -12.45 -2.84 3.08
C ILE A 97 -13.09 -3.81 4.06
N ILE A 98 -12.37 -4.16 5.12
CA ILE A 98 -12.83 -5.03 6.20
C ILE A 98 -12.97 -4.16 7.45
N LYS A 99 -14.09 -4.21 8.14
CA LYS A 99 -14.28 -3.51 9.42
C LYS A 99 -13.42 -4.18 10.49
N ALA A 100 -12.70 -3.38 11.29
CA ALA A 100 -11.74 -3.85 12.29
C ALA A 100 -12.09 -3.38 13.71
N GLY A 101 -13.38 -3.15 13.99
CA GLY A 101 -13.83 -2.68 15.30
C GLY A 101 -13.61 -1.19 15.51
N PHE A 102 -13.35 -0.81 16.75
CA PHE A 102 -13.17 0.57 17.18
C PHE A 102 -11.80 0.77 17.81
N ARG A 103 -11.29 1.98 17.70
CA ARG A 103 -9.99 2.35 18.28
C ARG A 103 -10.15 2.68 19.76
N TYR A 104 -9.24 2.14 20.59
CA TYR A 104 -9.20 2.49 22.01
C TYR A 104 -8.90 4.00 22.17
N GLY A 105 -9.53 4.64 23.12
CA GLY A 105 -9.40 6.06 23.45
C GLY A 105 -10.49 6.94 22.83
N ASP A 106 -10.66 6.96 21.50
CA ASP A 106 -11.61 7.85 20.81
C ASP A 106 -12.79 7.13 20.15
N ASN A 107 -12.90 5.81 20.34
CA ASN A 107 -13.95 4.96 19.77
C ASN A 107 -14.18 5.15 18.25
N ALA A 108 -13.14 5.56 17.51
CA ALA A 108 -13.24 5.76 16.08
C ALA A 108 -13.39 4.42 15.35
N PRO A 109 -14.33 4.27 14.39
CA PRO A 109 -14.48 3.04 13.61
C PRO A 109 -13.25 2.78 12.75
N MET A 110 -12.61 1.64 12.97
CA MET A 110 -11.43 1.21 12.25
C MET A 110 -11.76 0.29 11.08
N ALA A 111 -10.91 0.30 10.08
CA ALA A 111 -11.01 -0.59 8.93
C ALA A 111 -9.62 -0.95 8.40
N VAL A 112 -9.52 -2.17 7.90
CA VAL A 112 -8.40 -2.64 7.08
C VAL A 112 -8.78 -2.45 5.63
N ILE A 113 -7.94 -1.76 4.85
CA ILE A 113 -8.05 -1.71 3.40
C ILE A 113 -6.88 -2.50 2.80
N GLU A 114 -7.19 -3.38 1.86
CA GLU A 114 -6.20 -4.25 1.23
C GLU A 114 -6.53 -4.49 -0.24
N PHE A 115 -5.53 -4.92 -1.01
CA PHE A 115 -5.74 -5.47 -2.34
C PHE A 115 -6.36 -6.85 -2.25
N VAL A 116 -7.28 -7.21 -3.17
CA VAL A 116 -8.04 -8.47 -3.13
C VAL A 116 -7.10 -9.67 -3.19
N ASP A 117 -6.12 -9.63 -4.10
CA ASP A 117 -5.12 -10.67 -4.30
C ASP A 117 -3.76 -10.16 -3.81
N ARG A 118 -3.68 -9.80 -2.50
CA ARG A 118 -2.48 -9.19 -1.93
C ARG A 118 -1.32 -10.19 -1.80
N ASP A 119 -0.12 -9.67 -1.91
CA ASP A 119 1.09 -10.36 -1.51
C ASP A 119 1.27 -10.24 0.02
N VAL A 120 1.29 -11.37 0.71
CA VAL A 120 1.43 -11.43 2.18
C VAL A 120 2.81 -10.97 2.63
N GLU A 121 3.84 -11.24 1.84
CA GLU A 121 5.23 -10.85 2.13
C GLU A 121 5.47 -9.35 1.96
N ALA A 122 4.67 -8.65 1.16
CA ALA A 122 4.78 -7.20 0.98
C ALA A 122 4.67 -6.41 2.30
N LYS A 123 3.97 -6.94 3.30
CA LYS A 123 3.84 -6.32 4.63
C LYS A 123 5.14 -6.38 5.46
N ARG A 124 6.10 -7.21 5.06
CA ARG A 124 7.37 -7.42 5.77
C ARG A 124 8.55 -6.63 5.19
N VAL A 125 8.31 -5.76 4.21
CA VAL A 125 9.36 -5.01 3.49
C VAL A 125 10.30 -4.22 4.42
N ASP A 126 9.80 -3.75 5.56
CA ASP A 126 10.60 -2.97 6.51
C ASP A 126 11.32 -3.84 7.58
N LYS A 127 11.03 -5.14 7.64
CA LYS A 127 11.81 -6.05 8.48
C LYS A 127 13.15 -6.28 7.79
N LYS A 128 14.26 -5.75 8.33
CA LYS A 128 15.60 -6.12 7.91
C LYS A 128 15.68 -7.66 7.88
N LYS A 129 16.05 -8.22 6.72
CA LYS A 129 16.43 -9.63 6.65
C LYS A 129 17.51 -9.81 7.72
N LYS A 130 17.25 -10.60 8.76
CA LYS A 130 18.31 -11.08 9.62
C LYS A 130 19.19 -11.92 8.72
N ASP A 131 20.41 -11.45 8.47
CA ASP A 131 21.39 -12.26 7.77
C ASP A 131 21.50 -13.58 8.54
N PRO A 132 21.51 -14.74 7.88
CA PRO A 132 21.74 -16.00 8.56
C PRO A 132 23.09 -15.87 9.24
N VAL A 133 23.11 -15.96 10.57
CA VAL A 133 24.33 -16.00 11.36
C VAL A 133 25.11 -17.21 10.82
N LYS A 134 26.22 -16.92 10.11
CA LYS A 134 27.18 -17.96 9.76
C LYS A 134 27.78 -18.43 11.07
N ASP A 135 27.29 -19.54 11.58
CA ASP A 135 27.96 -20.30 12.63
C ASP A 135 29.34 -20.70 12.11
N GLN A 136 30.32 -19.84 12.35
CA GLN A 136 31.70 -20.22 12.24
C GLN A 136 31.98 -21.16 13.41
N LYS A 137 31.85 -22.48 13.19
CA LYS A 137 32.48 -23.49 14.02
C LYS A 137 33.95 -23.15 14.11
N LYS A 138 34.38 -22.62 15.25
CA LYS A 138 35.78 -22.58 15.63
C LYS A 138 36.24 -24.04 15.76
N VAL A 139 36.96 -24.51 14.77
CA VAL A 139 37.73 -25.72 14.86
C VAL A 139 38.95 -25.35 15.78
N ALA A 140 38.95 -25.89 16.95
CA ALA A 140 40.12 -25.79 17.87
C ALA A 140 41.27 -26.61 17.26
N PRO A 141 42.51 -26.10 17.24
CA PRO A 141 43.67 -26.90 16.85
C PRO A 141 43.96 -27.96 17.95
N LYS A 142 44.05 -29.22 17.52
CA LYS A 142 44.59 -30.29 18.36
C LYS A 142 46.08 -30.07 18.48
N GLU A 143 46.54 -29.81 19.70
CA GLU A 143 47.95 -29.89 20.05
C GLU A 143 48.43 -31.35 19.90
N ALA A 144 49.47 -31.54 19.10
CA ALA A 144 50.20 -32.79 19.01
C ALA A 144 51.24 -32.79 20.14
N THR A 145 51.09 -33.69 21.09
CA THR A 145 52.16 -34.07 22.03
C THR A 145 52.93 -35.23 21.47
N ALA A 146 54.19 -35.05 21.23
CA ALA A 146 55.20 -36.07 21.03
C ALA A 146 55.65 -36.64 22.36
#